data_68a947eab1bd5a0dcdd34b4f202e32f9
#
_entry.id   68a947eab1bd5a0dcdd34b4f202e32f9
#
_cell.length_a   1.000
_cell.length_b   1.000
_cell.length_c   1.000
_cell.angle_alpha   90.00
_cell.angle_beta   90.00
_cell.angle_gamma   90.00
#
_symmetry.space_group_name_H-M   'P 1'
#
loop_
_entity.id
_entity.type
_entity.pdbx_description
1 polymer ?
#
loop_
_entity_poly.entity_id
_entity_poly.type
_entity_poly.pdbx_seq_one_letter_code
_entity_poly.pdbx_strand_id
1 'polypeptide(L)'
;MRRALARSGPRALALAGALCCLGGAMAFLWARLNVVHVTDSAGGEARVVMASTTDPRRLAQAAGIELAQHDDTLFAASGGSLALLKVVRAYPVALYADGQEYVAEVSVGTVEDAVRRAGIPLSGNDFTEPALDSRLYEGMPDITVH
;
A
#
# COMPACT_ATOMS: atom_id res chain seq x y z
N MET A 1 61.73 -28.46 5.33
CA MET A 1 60.52 -28.25 4.56
C MET A 1 60.12 -26.76 4.56
N ARG A 2 60.48 -25.99 3.54
CA ARG A 2 60.11 -24.56 3.39
C ARG A 2 58.87 -24.51 2.53
N ARG A 3 57.73 -24.08 3.11
CA ARG A 3 56.50 -23.81 2.36
C ARG A 3 56.72 -22.59 1.47
N ALA A 4 56.66 -22.78 0.16
CA ALA A 4 56.64 -21.73 -0.81
C ALA A 4 55.32 -20.94 -0.65
N LEU A 5 55.40 -19.73 -0.10
CA LEU A 5 54.32 -18.74 -0.19
C LEU A 5 54.24 -18.32 -1.67
N ALA A 6 53.19 -18.80 -2.34
CA ALA A 6 52.86 -18.38 -3.69
C ALA A 6 52.66 -16.85 -3.64
N ARG A 7 53.54 -16.09 -4.27
CA ARG A 7 53.42 -14.66 -4.53
C ARG A 7 52.24 -14.47 -5.49
N SER A 8 51.06 -14.25 -4.98
CA SER A 8 49.97 -13.77 -5.78
C SER A 8 50.37 -12.39 -6.34
N GLY A 9 50.53 -12.31 -7.66
CA GLY A 9 50.95 -11.08 -8.32
C GLY A 9 49.90 -9.97 -8.12
N PRO A 10 50.26 -8.70 -8.30
CA PRO A 10 49.37 -7.55 -8.06
C PRO A 10 48.06 -7.62 -8.86
N ARG A 11 48.07 -8.35 -9.97
CA ARG A 11 46.86 -8.61 -10.76
C ARG A 11 45.86 -9.55 -10.07
N ALA A 12 46.35 -10.56 -9.32
CA ALA A 12 45.49 -11.48 -8.57
C ALA A 12 44.82 -10.77 -7.38
N LEU A 13 45.55 -9.87 -6.71
CA LEU A 13 45.05 -9.03 -5.63
C LEU A 13 44.01 -8.02 -6.15
N ALA A 14 44.22 -7.42 -7.33
CA ALA A 14 43.28 -6.51 -7.95
C ALA A 14 41.98 -7.21 -8.35
N LEU A 15 42.07 -8.43 -8.90
CA LEU A 15 40.90 -9.24 -9.25
C LEU A 15 40.10 -9.69 -8.00
N ALA A 16 40.80 -10.09 -6.94
CA ALA A 16 40.15 -10.45 -5.69
C ALA A 16 39.44 -9.25 -5.04
N GLY A 17 40.07 -8.07 -5.07
CA GLY A 17 39.43 -6.81 -4.60
C GLY A 17 38.19 -6.43 -5.42
N ALA A 18 38.26 -6.52 -6.74
CA ALA A 18 37.12 -6.24 -7.60
C ALA A 18 35.93 -7.21 -7.37
N LEU A 19 36.21 -8.50 -7.19
CA LEU A 19 35.20 -9.51 -6.85
C LEU A 19 34.59 -9.26 -5.46
N CYS A 20 35.36 -8.87 -4.47
CA CYS A 20 34.85 -8.49 -3.15
C CYS A 20 33.94 -7.24 -3.22
N CYS A 21 34.34 -6.22 -3.99
CA CYS A 21 33.53 -5.02 -4.18
C CYS A 21 32.20 -5.32 -4.91
N LEU A 22 32.23 -6.15 -5.95
CA LEU A 22 31.02 -6.59 -6.65
C LEU A 22 30.11 -7.43 -5.75
N GLY A 23 30.68 -8.36 -4.98
CA GLY A 23 29.94 -9.16 -4.03
C GLY A 23 29.31 -8.32 -2.91
N GLY A 24 30.06 -7.35 -2.38
CA GLY A 24 29.57 -6.40 -1.37
C GLY A 24 28.45 -5.50 -1.90
N ALA A 25 28.60 -4.97 -3.12
CA ALA A 25 27.56 -4.17 -3.76
C ALA A 25 26.28 -4.97 -4.02
N MET A 26 26.42 -6.22 -4.48
CA MET A 26 25.30 -7.13 -4.69
C MET A 26 24.58 -7.45 -3.38
N ALA A 27 25.33 -7.79 -2.31
CA ALA A 27 24.75 -8.05 -1.00
C ALA A 27 24.06 -6.83 -0.42
N PHE A 28 24.60 -5.63 -0.62
CA PHE A 28 23.98 -4.37 -0.21
C PHE A 28 22.69 -4.07 -0.95
N LEU A 29 22.62 -4.35 -2.26
CA LEU A 29 21.41 -4.24 -3.07
C LEU A 29 20.33 -5.23 -2.59
N TRP A 30 20.72 -6.49 -2.32
CA TRP A 30 19.79 -7.50 -1.81
C TRP A 30 19.24 -7.15 -0.41
N ALA A 31 20.05 -6.55 0.46
CA ALA A 31 19.64 -6.13 1.80
C ALA A 31 18.61 -4.96 1.78
N ARG A 32 18.42 -4.31 0.64
CA ARG A 32 17.45 -3.22 0.46
C ARG A 32 16.15 -3.65 -0.21
N LEU A 33 16.08 -4.91 -0.67
CA LEU A 33 14.87 -5.42 -1.31
C LEU A 33 13.89 -5.96 -0.26
N ASN A 34 12.67 -5.44 -0.29
CA ASN A 34 11.56 -5.94 0.50
C ASN A 34 10.68 -6.81 -0.40
N VAL A 35 10.21 -7.91 0.16
CA VAL A 35 9.19 -8.76 -0.47
C VAL A 35 7.83 -8.26 -0.01
N VAL A 36 7.05 -7.74 -0.92
CA VAL A 36 5.74 -7.16 -0.61
C VAL A 36 4.66 -8.04 -1.21
N HIS A 37 3.77 -8.55 -0.35
CA HIS A 37 2.56 -9.22 -0.78
C HIS A 37 1.48 -8.17 -1.04
N VAL A 38 1.04 -8.07 -2.28
CA VAL A 38 0.02 -7.10 -2.71
C VAL A 38 -1.28 -7.85 -2.96
N THR A 39 -2.33 -7.42 -2.28
CA THR A 39 -3.70 -7.96 -2.41
C THR A 39 -4.66 -6.85 -2.83
N ASP A 40 -5.66 -7.19 -3.64
CA ASP A 40 -6.69 -6.28 -4.10
C ASP A 40 -8.05 -6.70 -3.50
N SER A 41 -8.80 -5.75 -2.94
CA SER A 41 -10.13 -6.04 -2.37
C SER A 41 -11.17 -6.40 -3.42
N ALA A 42 -10.97 -6.01 -4.68
CA ALA A 42 -11.83 -6.43 -5.79
C ALA A 42 -11.72 -7.92 -6.10
N GLY A 43 -10.82 -8.62 -5.45
CA GLY A 43 -10.52 -10.03 -5.69
C GLY A 43 -9.29 -10.20 -6.58
N GLY A 44 -8.91 -11.45 -6.76
CA GLY A 44 -7.71 -11.83 -7.51
C GLY A 44 -6.66 -12.50 -6.64
N GLU A 45 -5.65 -13.07 -7.29
CA GLU A 45 -4.54 -13.70 -6.59
C GLU A 45 -3.61 -12.65 -5.97
N ALA A 46 -3.09 -12.97 -4.79
CA ALA A 46 -2.05 -12.16 -4.16
C ALA A 46 -0.80 -12.13 -5.07
N ARG A 47 -0.28 -10.94 -5.32
CA ARG A 47 0.91 -10.74 -6.14
C ARG A 47 2.10 -10.45 -5.23
N VAL A 48 3.25 -11.01 -5.59
CA VAL A 48 4.48 -10.78 -4.84
C VAL A 48 5.37 -9.85 -5.64
N VAL A 49 5.77 -8.74 -5.03
CA VAL A 49 6.65 -7.74 -5.64
C VAL A 49 7.91 -7.60 -4.80
N MET A 50 9.06 -7.59 -5.46
CA MET A 50 10.34 -7.25 -4.83
C MET A 50 10.65 -5.79 -5.14
N ALA A 51 10.70 -4.96 -4.10
CA ALA A 51 10.91 -3.53 -4.25
C ALA A 51 11.79 -2.95 -3.14
N SER A 52 12.54 -1.92 -3.48
CA SER A 52 13.32 -1.12 -2.53
C SER A 52 12.55 0.08 -1.98
N THR A 53 11.31 0.26 -2.42
CA THR A 53 10.43 1.35 -1.98
C THR A 53 9.38 0.85 -1.01
N THR A 54 8.93 1.75 -0.14
CA THR A 54 7.78 1.55 0.75
C THR A 54 6.58 2.41 0.34
N ASP A 55 6.67 3.09 -0.81
CA ASP A 55 5.56 3.88 -1.35
C ASP A 55 4.45 2.95 -1.86
N PRO A 56 3.25 2.98 -1.24
CA PRO A 56 2.16 2.07 -1.59
C PRO A 56 1.72 2.18 -3.05
N ARG A 57 1.72 3.39 -3.62
CA ARG A 57 1.31 3.61 -5.01
C ARG A 57 2.28 2.97 -6.00
N ARG A 58 3.57 3.11 -5.76
CA ARG A 58 4.61 2.47 -6.59
C ARG A 58 4.59 0.96 -6.47
N LEU A 59 4.30 0.44 -5.28
CA LEU A 59 4.17 -0.99 -5.05
C LEU A 59 2.94 -1.58 -5.78
N ALA A 60 1.79 -0.91 -5.72
CA ALA A 60 0.60 -1.31 -6.47
C ALA A 60 0.87 -1.31 -7.98
N GLN A 61 1.50 -0.25 -8.50
CA GLN A 61 1.89 -0.16 -9.92
C GLN A 61 2.87 -1.27 -10.33
N ALA A 62 3.88 -1.56 -9.50
CA ALA A 62 4.82 -2.66 -9.75
C ALA A 62 4.13 -4.04 -9.73
N ALA A 63 3.03 -4.19 -8.97
CA ALA A 63 2.17 -5.36 -8.99
C ALA A 63 1.22 -5.39 -10.22
N GLY A 64 1.23 -4.38 -11.08
CA GLY A 64 0.31 -4.24 -12.20
C GLY A 64 -1.12 -3.94 -11.76
N ILE A 65 -1.28 -3.25 -10.62
CA ILE A 65 -2.56 -2.81 -10.09
C ILE A 65 -2.66 -1.30 -10.29
N GLU A 66 -3.59 -0.88 -11.12
CA GLU A 66 -3.92 0.52 -11.31
C GLU A 66 -4.84 0.99 -10.18
N LEU A 67 -4.47 2.09 -9.52
CA LEU A 67 -5.26 2.70 -8.47
C LEU A 67 -6.17 3.77 -9.08
N ALA A 68 -7.47 3.68 -8.80
CA ALA A 68 -8.43 4.74 -9.11
C ALA A 68 -8.29 5.92 -8.13
N GLN A 69 -8.97 7.02 -8.42
CA GLN A 69 -8.81 8.28 -7.68
C GLN A 69 -9.19 8.15 -6.19
N HIS A 70 -10.19 7.34 -5.88
CA HIS A 70 -10.75 7.18 -4.53
C HIS A 70 -10.37 5.85 -3.86
N ASP A 71 -9.54 5.03 -4.54
CA ASP A 71 -8.98 3.83 -3.94
C ASP A 71 -8.01 4.18 -2.82
N ASP A 72 -7.95 3.35 -1.80
CA ASP A 72 -7.02 3.49 -0.68
C ASP A 72 -6.05 2.33 -0.62
N THR A 73 -4.99 2.50 0.15
CA THR A 73 -3.95 1.49 0.32
C THR A 73 -3.59 1.35 1.79
N LEU A 74 -3.66 0.13 2.30
CA LEU A 74 -3.23 -0.22 3.64
C LEU A 74 -1.89 -0.94 3.56
N PHE A 75 -0.84 -0.30 4.08
CA PHE A 75 0.51 -0.86 4.11
C PHE A 75 0.90 -1.25 5.53
N ALA A 76 1.34 -2.49 5.69
CA ALA A 76 1.84 -3.00 6.95
C ALA A 76 3.21 -3.67 6.74
N ALA A 77 4.23 -3.17 7.43
CA ALA A 77 5.52 -3.84 7.52
C ALA A 77 5.46 -4.92 8.60
N SER A 78 5.81 -6.15 8.24
CA SER A 78 5.72 -7.31 9.14
C SER A 78 7.04 -7.66 9.83
N GLY A 79 8.00 -6.73 9.83
CA GLY A 79 9.36 -6.97 10.33
C GLY A 79 10.26 -7.70 9.31
N GLY A 80 11.56 -7.43 9.36
CA GLY A 80 12.50 -7.92 8.35
C GLY A 80 12.22 -7.31 6.97
N SER A 81 12.32 -8.13 5.94
CA SER A 81 12.11 -7.72 4.54
C SER A 81 10.71 -8.07 4.00
N LEU A 82 9.76 -8.41 4.88
CA LEU A 82 8.38 -8.76 4.49
C LEU A 82 7.43 -7.60 4.76
N ALA A 83 6.59 -7.29 3.78
CA ALA A 83 5.51 -6.31 3.94
C ALA A 83 4.22 -6.79 3.25
N LEU A 84 3.10 -6.26 3.70
CA LEU A 84 1.79 -6.49 3.13
C LEU A 84 1.23 -5.16 2.62
N LEU A 85 0.78 -5.13 1.39
CA LEU A 85 0.02 -4.04 0.82
C LEU A 85 -1.37 -4.55 0.43
N LYS A 86 -2.40 -3.96 1.01
CA LYS A 86 -3.78 -4.21 0.61
C LYS A 86 -4.31 -2.98 -0.13
N VAL A 87 -4.72 -3.16 -1.36
CA VAL A 87 -5.47 -2.17 -2.13
C VAL A 87 -6.94 -2.33 -1.76
N VAL A 88 -7.56 -1.25 -1.33
CA VAL A 88 -8.99 -1.18 -1.00
C VAL A 88 -9.69 -0.35 -2.05
N ARG A 89 -10.52 -1.00 -2.84
CA ARG A 89 -11.25 -0.33 -3.91
C ARG A 89 -12.35 0.56 -3.35
N ALA A 90 -12.53 1.70 -3.98
CA ALA A 90 -13.65 2.56 -3.69
C ALA A 90 -14.95 1.95 -4.22
N TYR A 91 -16.03 2.18 -3.48
CA TYR A 91 -17.38 1.80 -3.83
C TYR A 91 -18.33 2.99 -3.59
N PRO A 92 -19.42 3.10 -4.38
CA PRO A 92 -20.38 4.17 -4.20
C PRO A 92 -21.25 3.92 -2.96
N VAL A 93 -21.49 5.00 -2.22
CA VAL A 93 -22.45 5.04 -1.11
C VAL A 93 -23.46 6.13 -1.41
N ALA A 94 -24.74 5.81 -1.32
CA ALA A 94 -25.81 6.78 -1.46
C ALA A 94 -26.06 7.51 -0.13
N LEU A 95 -26.26 8.82 -0.21
CA LEU A 95 -26.58 9.67 0.93
C LEU A 95 -27.83 10.51 0.59
N TYR A 96 -28.71 10.65 1.54
CA TYR A 96 -29.91 11.48 1.41
C TYR A 96 -29.86 12.61 2.44
N ALA A 97 -29.94 13.85 1.97
CA ALA A 97 -29.98 15.05 2.79
C ALA A 97 -30.92 16.08 2.16
N ASP A 98 -31.76 16.73 2.95
CA ASP A 98 -32.70 17.78 2.50
C ASP A 98 -33.58 17.36 1.31
N GLY A 99 -33.92 16.06 1.22
CA GLY A 99 -34.71 15.50 0.15
C GLY A 99 -33.96 15.33 -1.19
N GLN A 100 -32.64 15.45 -1.17
CA GLN A 100 -31.76 15.22 -2.32
C GLN A 100 -30.90 13.99 -2.11
N GLU A 101 -30.61 13.30 -3.21
CA GLU A 101 -29.70 12.16 -3.24
C GLU A 101 -28.30 12.63 -3.65
N TYR A 102 -27.32 12.16 -2.92
CA TYR A 102 -25.89 12.34 -3.17
C TYR A 102 -25.22 10.99 -3.29
N VAL A 103 -24.14 10.90 -4.04
CA VAL A 103 -23.32 9.71 -4.13
C VAL A 103 -21.87 10.07 -3.79
N ALA A 104 -21.30 9.36 -2.84
CA ALA A 104 -19.88 9.48 -2.51
C ALA A 104 -19.14 8.18 -2.80
N GLU A 105 -18.00 8.27 -3.48
CA GLU A 105 -17.10 7.13 -3.63
C GLU A 105 -16.16 7.05 -2.42
N VAL A 106 -16.23 5.95 -1.70
CA VAL A 106 -15.48 5.72 -0.46
C VAL A 106 -14.82 4.35 -0.49
N SER A 107 -13.68 4.23 0.18
CA SER A 107 -12.94 2.97 0.30
C SER A 107 -12.86 2.53 1.77
N VAL A 108 -12.38 3.41 2.63
CA VAL A 108 -12.26 3.22 4.07
C VAL A 108 -12.70 4.49 4.80
N GLY A 109 -13.15 4.37 6.03
CA GLY A 109 -13.52 5.51 6.85
C GLY A 109 -14.82 5.30 7.63
N THR A 110 -15.46 6.40 7.95
CA THR A 110 -16.73 6.47 8.69
C THR A 110 -17.81 7.17 7.87
N VAL A 111 -19.04 7.10 8.34
CA VAL A 111 -20.17 7.85 7.77
C VAL A 111 -19.86 9.34 7.69
N GLU A 112 -19.17 9.90 8.69
CA GLU A 112 -18.72 11.30 8.66
C GLU A 112 -17.82 11.58 7.45
N ASP A 113 -16.92 10.65 7.11
CA ASP A 113 -16.06 10.79 5.93
C ASP A 113 -16.85 10.79 4.63
N ALA A 114 -17.89 9.95 4.53
CA ALA A 114 -18.77 9.92 3.37
C ALA A 114 -19.57 11.21 3.22
N VAL A 115 -20.17 11.70 4.31
CA VAL A 115 -20.94 12.97 4.35
C VAL A 115 -20.04 14.14 3.92
N ARG A 116 -18.82 14.22 4.46
CA ARG A 116 -17.85 15.24 4.10
C ARG A 116 -17.45 15.16 2.61
N ARG A 117 -17.25 13.95 2.07
CA ARG A 117 -16.93 13.75 0.64
C ARG A 117 -18.09 14.12 -0.27
N ALA A 118 -19.31 13.87 0.15
CA ALA A 118 -20.52 14.30 -0.58
C ALA A 118 -20.71 15.82 -0.57
N GLY A 119 -19.94 16.55 0.26
CA GLY A 119 -20.04 18.00 0.39
C GLY A 119 -21.30 18.44 1.15
N ILE A 120 -21.89 17.56 1.97
CA ILE A 120 -23.07 17.86 2.77
C ILE A 120 -22.61 18.58 4.05
N PRO A 121 -23.01 19.85 4.26
CA PRO A 121 -22.69 20.57 5.48
C PRO A 121 -23.56 20.03 6.63
N LEU A 122 -22.94 19.70 7.75
CA LEU A 122 -23.64 19.31 8.98
C LEU A 122 -23.75 20.50 9.93
N SER A 123 -24.92 20.69 10.50
CA SER A 123 -25.20 21.65 11.57
C SER A 123 -25.16 20.94 12.93
N GLY A 124 -25.08 21.70 14.03
CA GLY A 124 -24.90 21.13 15.36
C GLY A 124 -26.04 20.23 15.89
N ASN A 125 -27.21 20.26 15.22
CA ASN A 125 -28.38 19.46 15.58
C ASN A 125 -28.63 18.31 14.58
N ASP A 126 -27.84 18.23 13.50
CA ASP A 126 -28.03 17.20 12.50
C ASP A 126 -27.51 15.85 13.02
N PHE A 127 -28.18 14.79 12.67
CA PHE A 127 -27.75 13.44 12.95
C PHE A 127 -27.89 12.57 11.70
N THR A 128 -27.17 11.47 11.69
CA THR A 128 -27.16 10.55 10.55
C THR A 128 -27.61 9.16 10.95
N GLU A 129 -28.23 8.46 10.04
CA GLU A 129 -28.52 7.03 10.11
C GLU A 129 -27.87 6.33 8.90
N PRO A 130 -26.86 5.46 9.12
CA PRO A 130 -26.20 5.10 10.40
C PRO A 130 -25.43 6.28 11.03
N ALA A 131 -25.07 6.14 12.32
CA ALA A 131 -24.39 7.18 13.08
C ALA A 131 -23.05 7.60 12.44
N LEU A 132 -22.61 8.85 12.65
CA LEU A 132 -21.42 9.43 12.02
C LEU A 132 -20.13 8.62 12.24
N ASP A 133 -19.98 7.99 13.39
CA ASP A 133 -18.83 7.17 13.77
C ASP A 133 -18.89 5.73 13.24
N SER A 134 -20.01 5.34 12.61
CA SER A 134 -20.17 4.02 12.02
C SER A 134 -19.17 3.82 10.88
N ARG A 135 -18.53 2.63 10.84
CA ARG A 135 -17.59 2.29 9.80
C ARG A 135 -18.30 2.01 8.48
N LEU A 136 -17.73 2.52 7.40
CA LEU A 136 -18.18 2.22 6.05
C LEU A 136 -17.81 0.78 5.66
N TYR A 137 -18.73 0.12 4.96
CA TYR A 137 -18.50 -1.19 4.33
C TYR A 137 -19.37 -1.31 3.07
N GLU A 138 -18.88 -2.06 2.11
CA GLU A 138 -19.58 -2.30 0.85
C GLU A 138 -20.92 -3.02 1.10
N GLY A 139 -22.01 -2.45 0.54
CA GLY A 139 -23.37 -2.95 0.77
C GLY A 139 -24.04 -2.47 2.06
N MET A 140 -23.47 -1.45 2.72
CA MET A 140 -24.15 -0.81 3.84
C MET A 140 -25.46 -0.14 3.40
N PRO A 141 -26.43 0.07 4.32
CA PRO A 141 -27.63 0.86 4.01
C PRO A 141 -27.28 2.28 3.59
N ASP A 142 -28.19 2.90 2.83
CA ASP A 142 -28.07 4.31 2.46
C ASP A 142 -27.97 5.18 3.70
N ILE A 143 -27.17 6.23 3.62
CA ILE A 143 -26.97 7.16 4.73
C ILE A 143 -28.01 8.28 4.63
N THR A 144 -28.78 8.47 5.68
CA THR A 144 -29.75 9.57 5.77
C THR A 144 -29.26 10.61 6.77
N VAL A 145 -29.27 11.87 6.35
CA VAL A 145 -28.98 13.04 7.17
C VAL A 145 -30.29 13.74 7.56
N HIS A 146 -30.48 13.96 8.86
CA HIS A 146 -31.67 14.59 9.44
C HIS A 146 -31.35 15.89 10.14
#